data_717af4b5ed93d8fe0a3eeb84e8a46f86
#
_entry.id   717af4b5ed93d8fe0a3eeb84e8a46f86
#
_cell.length_a   1.000
_cell.length_b   1.000
_cell.length_c   1.000
_cell.angle_alpha   90.00
_cell.angle_beta   90.00
_cell.angle_gamma   90.00
#
_symmetry.space_group_name_H-M   'P 1'
#
loop_
_entity.id
_entity.type
_entity.pdbx_description
1 polymer ?
#
loop_
_entity_poly.entity_id
_entity_poly.type
_entity_poly.pdbx_seq_one_letter_code
_entity_poly.pdbx_strand_id
1 'polypeptide(L)'
;ETGVKETVYTYGEYMRKYINDCKALGAHPILMSLTPRDAYDENDKIVRVNKTFGLWAKQVAEQEGVPFVDLNEISAAKLDSYGHWKEKYHFFTDHIHTSRFGAMMNARSAAEGLAESKDPSLAPLQAMMVNVALPVENFKREPGKPVVFFTGDSTVKNADKEEDGMWGWGSQ
;
A
#
# COMPACT_ATOMS: atom_id res chain seq x y z
N GLU A 1 26.74 -17.17 12.37
CA GLU A 1 26.53 -16.03 13.31
C GLU A 1 27.78 -15.16 13.24
N THR A 2 27.61 -13.90 12.83
CA THR A 2 28.73 -12.98 12.57
C THR A 2 29.31 -12.35 13.84
N GLY A 3 28.72 -12.62 15.02
CA GLY A 3 29.16 -12.03 16.30
C GLY A 3 28.96 -10.51 16.40
N VAL A 4 28.40 -9.87 15.40
CA VAL A 4 28.12 -8.43 15.42
C VAL A 4 26.84 -8.19 16.21
N LYS A 5 26.90 -7.33 17.25
CA LYS A 5 25.71 -6.88 17.96
C LYS A 5 24.92 -5.93 17.07
N GLU A 6 23.70 -6.35 16.72
CA GLU A 6 22.75 -5.53 16.00
C GLU A 6 21.68 -4.98 16.97
N THR A 7 21.35 -3.71 16.85
CA THR A 7 20.21 -3.11 17.57
C THR A 7 18.97 -3.22 16.70
N VAL A 8 17.99 -3.99 17.16
CA VAL A 8 16.68 -4.11 16.51
C VAL A 8 15.71 -3.17 17.22
N TYR A 9 15.11 -2.28 16.45
CA TYR A 9 14.14 -1.31 16.93
C TYR A 9 12.70 -1.84 16.81
N THR A 10 11.77 -1.16 17.44
CA THR A 10 10.33 -1.44 17.29
C THR A 10 9.84 -1.04 15.88
N TYR A 11 8.71 -1.60 15.46
CA TYR A 11 8.04 -1.21 14.22
C TYR A 11 7.84 0.30 14.12
N GLY A 12 7.35 0.94 15.18
CA GLY A 12 7.11 2.37 15.18
C GLY A 12 8.39 3.21 15.05
N GLU A 13 9.51 2.76 15.62
CA GLU A 13 10.79 3.45 15.46
C GLU A 13 11.31 3.38 14.03
N TYR A 14 11.20 2.22 13.38
CA TYR A 14 11.56 2.12 11.96
C TYR A 14 10.65 2.99 11.08
N MET A 15 9.34 3.00 11.32
CA MET A 15 8.41 3.86 10.58
C MET A 15 8.76 5.35 10.73
N ARG A 16 9.05 5.80 11.96
CA ARG A 16 9.49 7.18 12.20
C ARG A 16 10.79 7.51 11.49
N LYS A 17 11.73 6.56 11.47
CA LYS A 17 12.97 6.74 10.73
C LYS A 17 12.71 6.96 9.24
N TYR A 18 11.90 6.14 8.61
CA TYR A 18 11.52 6.33 7.20
C TYR A 18 10.83 7.69 6.95
N ILE A 19 9.90 8.08 7.82
CA ILE A 19 9.22 9.37 7.73
C ILE A 19 10.25 10.52 7.80
N ASN A 20 11.16 10.48 8.77
CA ASN A 20 12.15 11.52 8.97
C ASN A 20 13.17 11.57 7.83
N ASP A 21 13.62 10.43 7.33
CA ASP A 21 14.52 10.35 6.18
C ASP A 21 13.85 10.94 4.92
N CYS A 22 12.57 10.65 4.68
CA CYS A 22 11.78 11.25 3.59
C CYS A 22 11.66 12.77 3.75
N LYS A 23 11.27 13.25 4.94
CA LYS A 23 11.14 14.69 5.24
C LYS A 23 12.47 15.42 5.05
N ALA A 24 13.59 14.82 5.47
CA ALA A 24 14.93 15.38 5.30
C ALA A 24 15.34 15.56 3.83
N LEU A 25 14.78 14.75 2.94
CA LEU A 25 14.96 14.85 1.49
C LEU A 25 13.95 15.76 0.80
N GLY A 26 13.06 16.43 1.56
CA GLY A 26 12.01 17.29 1.02
C GLY A 26 10.83 16.51 0.41
N ALA A 27 10.71 15.21 0.67
CA ALA A 27 9.57 14.42 0.26
C ALA A 27 8.42 14.51 1.27
N HIS A 28 7.20 14.24 0.81
CA HIS A 28 6.00 14.19 1.64
C HIS A 28 5.60 12.73 1.87
N PRO A 29 5.94 12.12 3.01
CA PRO A 29 5.61 10.73 3.29
C PRO A 29 4.11 10.56 3.55
N ILE A 30 3.55 9.48 3.01
CA ILE A 30 2.18 9.03 3.25
C ILE A 30 2.26 7.59 3.75
N LEU A 31 1.70 7.30 4.92
CA LEU A 31 1.63 5.94 5.42
C LEU A 31 0.37 5.24 4.93
N MET A 32 0.52 3.97 4.60
CA MET A 32 -0.60 3.09 4.27
C MET A 32 -0.58 1.85 5.14
N SER A 33 -1.75 1.32 5.49
CA SER A 33 -1.84 0.00 6.11
C SER A 33 -1.50 -1.10 5.08
N LEU A 34 -1.22 -2.31 5.57
CA LEU A 34 -0.84 -3.46 4.73
C LEU A 34 -2.00 -3.88 3.81
N THR A 35 -1.66 -4.44 2.65
CA THR A 35 -2.64 -5.13 1.82
C THR A 35 -3.24 -6.34 2.56
N PRO A 36 -4.47 -6.76 2.24
CA PRO A 36 -5.05 -7.99 2.80
C PRO A 36 -4.22 -9.23 2.46
N ARG A 37 -4.35 -10.25 3.31
CA ARG A 37 -3.85 -11.60 3.07
C ARG A 37 -5.01 -12.54 2.79
N ASP A 38 -4.75 -13.69 2.19
CA ASP A 38 -5.72 -14.79 2.03
C ASP A 38 -5.98 -15.46 3.39
N ALA A 39 -6.69 -14.74 4.25
CA ALA A 39 -7.07 -15.16 5.59
C ALA A 39 -8.47 -14.64 5.93
N TYR A 40 -9.34 -15.51 6.42
CA TYR A 40 -10.74 -15.22 6.70
C TYR A 40 -11.06 -15.43 8.17
N ASP A 41 -12.01 -14.66 8.67
CA ASP A 41 -12.58 -14.83 10.00
C ASP A 41 -13.72 -15.86 10.00
N GLU A 42 -14.32 -16.07 11.17
CA GLU A 42 -15.45 -16.99 11.37
C GLU A 42 -16.72 -16.61 10.59
N ASN A 43 -16.81 -15.40 10.09
CA ASN A 43 -17.92 -14.90 9.27
C ASN A 43 -17.59 -14.88 7.78
N ASP A 44 -16.50 -15.55 7.39
CA ASP A 44 -16.04 -15.64 6.01
C ASP A 44 -15.64 -14.27 5.42
N LYS A 45 -15.10 -13.37 6.29
CA LYS A 45 -14.62 -12.05 5.95
C LYS A 45 -13.09 -11.99 6.02
N ILE A 46 -12.49 -11.24 5.13
CA ILE A 46 -11.04 -10.98 5.15
C ILE A 46 -10.61 -10.43 6.51
N VAL A 47 -9.59 -11.03 7.10
CA VAL A 47 -9.03 -10.59 8.38
C VAL A 47 -8.40 -9.21 8.22
N ARG A 48 -8.81 -8.26 9.09
CA ARG A 48 -8.28 -6.89 9.14
C ARG A 48 -7.02 -6.82 10.00
N VAL A 49 -6.12 -5.91 9.62
CA VAL A 49 -4.89 -5.63 10.40
C VAL A 49 -5.03 -4.42 11.33
N ASN A 50 -6.26 -3.95 11.53
CA ASN A 50 -6.58 -2.74 12.30
C ASN A 50 -6.35 -2.85 13.82
N LYS A 51 -5.95 -4.01 14.33
CA LYS A 51 -5.58 -4.24 15.73
C LYS A 51 -4.08 -4.46 15.93
N THR A 52 -3.30 -4.47 14.86
CA THR A 52 -1.86 -4.76 14.86
C THR A 52 -1.10 -3.73 14.02
N PHE A 53 -0.40 -4.15 13.00
CA PHE A 53 0.44 -3.28 12.17
C PHE A 53 -0.32 -2.11 11.53
N GLY A 54 -1.56 -2.30 11.11
CA GLY A 54 -2.40 -1.22 10.57
C GLY A 54 -2.70 -0.15 11.64
N LEU A 55 -3.02 -0.57 12.87
CA LEU A 55 -3.21 0.35 13.99
C LEU A 55 -1.92 1.10 14.32
N TRP A 56 -0.79 0.39 14.39
CA TRP A 56 0.50 1.02 14.71
C TRP A 56 0.95 2.00 13.63
N ALA A 57 0.75 1.67 12.35
CA ALA A 57 1.01 2.60 11.25
C ALA A 57 0.17 3.87 11.37
N LYS A 58 -1.13 3.73 11.64
CA LYS A 58 -2.03 4.86 11.88
C LYS A 58 -1.56 5.74 13.05
N GLN A 59 -1.23 5.13 14.18
CA GLN A 59 -0.73 5.85 15.35
C GLN A 59 0.56 6.62 15.07
N VAL A 60 1.49 6.00 14.33
CA VAL A 60 2.73 6.69 13.93
C VAL A 60 2.43 7.85 12.98
N ALA A 61 1.54 7.67 12.00
CA ALA A 61 1.14 8.74 11.08
C ALA A 61 0.55 9.93 11.84
N GLU A 62 -0.36 9.68 12.79
CA GLU A 62 -0.96 10.71 13.64
C GLU A 62 0.09 11.45 14.49
N GLN A 63 1.03 10.71 15.11
CA GLN A 63 2.10 11.29 15.94
C GLN A 63 3.09 12.13 15.14
N GLU A 64 3.41 11.71 13.93
CA GLU A 64 4.37 12.37 13.05
C GLU A 64 3.72 13.44 12.15
N GLY A 65 2.40 13.61 12.20
CA GLY A 65 1.66 14.58 11.40
C GLY A 65 1.79 14.31 9.90
N VAL A 66 1.67 13.05 9.49
CA VAL A 66 1.68 12.64 8.08
C VAL A 66 0.36 11.96 7.70
N PRO A 67 -0.07 12.04 6.43
CA PRO A 67 -1.29 11.38 5.98
C PRO A 67 -1.26 9.86 6.20
N PHE A 68 -2.44 9.30 6.50
CA PHE A 68 -2.64 7.86 6.60
C PHE A 68 -3.77 7.41 5.68
N VAL A 69 -3.56 6.32 4.96
CA VAL A 69 -4.58 5.63 4.14
C VAL A 69 -4.76 4.22 4.66
N ASP A 70 -5.97 3.85 5.05
CA ASP A 70 -6.28 2.48 5.46
C ASP A 70 -6.54 1.59 4.23
N LEU A 71 -5.46 1.28 3.52
CA LEU A 71 -5.47 0.44 2.33
C LEU A 71 -6.04 -0.95 2.63
N ASN A 72 -5.74 -1.50 3.83
CA ASN A 72 -6.26 -2.80 4.25
C ASN A 72 -7.78 -2.82 4.29
N GLU A 73 -8.39 -1.83 4.95
CA GLU A 73 -9.86 -1.77 5.05
C GLU A 73 -10.51 -1.57 3.69
N ILE A 74 -10.00 -0.65 2.87
CA ILE A 74 -10.56 -0.38 1.54
C ILE A 74 -10.51 -1.62 0.64
N SER A 75 -9.35 -2.30 0.59
CA SER A 75 -9.19 -3.51 -0.22
C SER A 75 -10.00 -4.68 0.35
N ALA A 76 -9.98 -4.88 1.66
CA ALA A 76 -10.69 -5.97 2.30
C ALA A 76 -12.21 -5.83 2.18
N ALA A 77 -12.77 -4.61 2.25
CA ALA A 77 -14.19 -4.38 2.00
C ALA A 77 -14.62 -4.76 0.57
N LYS A 78 -13.76 -4.49 -0.41
CA LYS A 78 -14.01 -4.93 -1.79
C LYS A 78 -13.96 -6.45 -1.94
N LEU A 79 -12.98 -7.08 -1.30
CA LEU A 79 -12.87 -8.54 -1.28
C LEU A 79 -14.10 -9.17 -0.63
N ASP A 80 -14.52 -8.70 0.53
CA ASP A 80 -15.75 -9.17 1.18
C ASP A 80 -16.98 -9.09 0.27
N SER A 81 -17.04 -8.06 -0.58
CA SER A 81 -18.12 -7.90 -1.57
C SER A 81 -17.99 -8.83 -2.76
N TYR A 82 -16.74 -9.13 -3.14
CA TYR A 82 -16.43 -10.01 -4.26
C TYR A 82 -16.75 -11.47 -3.92
N GLY A 83 -16.47 -11.87 -2.70
CA GLY A 83 -16.82 -13.17 -2.10
C GLY A 83 -15.67 -14.18 -2.15
N HIS A 84 -15.46 -14.89 -1.04
CA HIS A 84 -14.35 -15.78 -0.72
C HIS A 84 -13.94 -16.73 -1.87
N TRP A 85 -14.91 -17.44 -2.48
CA TRP A 85 -14.61 -18.41 -3.54
C TRP A 85 -14.00 -17.77 -4.79
N LYS A 86 -14.43 -16.55 -5.13
CA LYS A 86 -13.88 -15.84 -6.28
C LYS A 86 -12.49 -15.29 -5.97
N GLU A 87 -12.28 -14.77 -4.77
CA GLU A 87 -11.01 -14.23 -4.30
C GLU A 87 -9.90 -15.26 -4.38
N LYS A 88 -10.15 -16.45 -3.84
CA LYS A 88 -9.18 -17.54 -3.80
C LYS A 88 -8.60 -17.89 -5.17
N TYR A 89 -9.39 -17.76 -6.23
CA TYR A 89 -8.98 -18.14 -7.58
C TYR A 89 -8.58 -16.98 -8.47
N HIS A 90 -8.91 -15.75 -8.10
CA HIS A 90 -8.71 -14.58 -8.95
C HIS A 90 -7.81 -13.52 -8.34
N PHE A 91 -7.80 -13.38 -7.02
CA PHE A 91 -7.08 -12.30 -6.35
C PHE A 91 -5.71 -12.73 -5.87
N PHE A 92 -5.61 -13.86 -5.17
CA PHE A 92 -4.36 -14.34 -4.59
C PHE A 92 -3.69 -15.40 -5.47
N THR A 93 -2.35 -15.43 -5.48
CA THR A 93 -1.54 -16.53 -6.04
C THR A 93 -1.06 -17.47 -4.95
N ASP A 94 -0.87 -16.95 -3.75
CA ASP A 94 -0.62 -17.65 -2.51
C ASP A 94 -1.34 -16.92 -1.36
N HIS A 95 -0.94 -17.14 -0.10
CA HIS A 95 -1.57 -16.48 1.05
C HIS A 95 -1.18 -15.00 1.25
N ILE A 96 -0.27 -14.45 0.44
CA ILE A 96 0.22 -13.06 0.54
C ILE A 96 0.24 -12.36 -0.81
N HIS A 97 0.78 -13.01 -1.83
CA HIS A 97 1.00 -12.39 -3.13
C HIS A 97 -0.26 -12.42 -3.98
N THR A 98 -0.43 -11.39 -4.77
CA THR A 98 -1.63 -11.22 -5.58
C THR A 98 -1.39 -11.56 -7.04
N SER A 99 -2.46 -11.98 -7.72
CA SER A 99 -2.51 -12.02 -9.17
C SER A 99 -2.49 -10.59 -9.75
N ARG A 100 -2.40 -10.47 -11.07
CA ARG A 100 -2.57 -9.18 -11.75
C ARG A 100 -3.89 -8.50 -11.39
N PHE A 101 -4.99 -9.25 -11.32
CA PHE A 101 -6.29 -8.72 -10.91
C PHE A 101 -6.26 -8.17 -9.48
N GLY A 102 -5.67 -8.92 -8.53
CA GLY A 102 -5.51 -8.48 -7.15
C GLY A 102 -4.63 -7.25 -7.02
N ALA A 103 -3.52 -7.19 -7.77
CA ALA A 103 -2.66 -6.03 -7.82
C ALA A 103 -3.40 -4.77 -8.32
N MET A 104 -4.18 -4.90 -9.40
CA MET A 104 -5.01 -3.80 -9.90
C MET A 104 -6.07 -3.35 -8.89
N MET A 105 -6.67 -4.28 -8.14
CA MET A 105 -7.66 -3.95 -7.11
C MET A 105 -7.00 -3.20 -5.96
N ASN A 106 -5.83 -3.62 -5.50
CA ASN A 106 -5.06 -2.92 -4.47
C ASN A 106 -4.63 -1.52 -4.93
N ALA A 107 -4.15 -1.38 -6.16
CA ALA A 107 -3.78 -0.08 -6.74
C ALA A 107 -4.98 0.89 -6.77
N ARG A 108 -6.15 0.42 -7.19
CA ARG A 108 -7.39 1.21 -7.16
C ARG A 108 -7.78 1.58 -5.73
N SER A 109 -7.66 0.67 -4.78
CA SER A 109 -7.95 0.94 -3.37
C SER A 109 -7.01 2.00 -2.79
N ALA A 110 -5.72 1.96 -3.14
CA ALA A 110 -4.77 3.00 -2.76
C ALA A 110 -5.14 4.37 -3.36
N ALA A 111 -5.46 4.40 -4.65
CA ALA A 111 -5.88 5.62 -5.34
C ALA A 111 -7.17 6.19 -4.73
N GLU A 112 -8.17 5.37 -4.47
CA GLU A 112 -9.41 5.79 -3.81
C GLU A 112 -9.15 6.36 -2.41
N GLY A 113 -8.35 5.67 -1.60
CA GLY A 113 -7.99 6.15 -0.26
C GLY A 113 -7.26 7.49 -0.28
N LEU A 114 -6.39 7.72 -1.25
CA LEU A 114 -5.74 9.01 -1.46
C LEU A 114 -6.75 10.08 -1.89
N ALA A 115 -7.62 9.77 -2.84
CA ALA A 115 -8.62 10.70 -3.37
C ALA A 115 -9.66 11.11 -2.31
N GLU A 116 -10.05 10.19 -1.43
CA GLU A 116 -11.06 10.41 -0.38
C GLU A 116 -10.47 10.98 0.91
N SER A 117 -9.15 11.02 1.04
CA SER A 117 -8.49 11.55 2.22
C SER A 117 -8.85 13.02 2.44
N LYS A 118 -9.13 13.37 3.71
CA LYS A 118 -9.41 14.75 4.13
C LYS A 118 -8.15 15.50 4.60
N ASP A 119 -6.98 14.88 4.48
CA ASP A 119 -5.72 15.53 4.84
C ASP A 119 -5.39 16.63 3.81
N PRO A 120 -5.29 17.90 4.23
CA PRO A 120 -5.10 19.01 3.31
C PRO A 120 -3.75 18.96 2.58
N SER A 121 -2.75 18.26 3.11
CA SER A 121 -1.45 18.10 2.46
C SER A 121 -1.52 17.27 1.18
N LEU A 122 -2.59 16.48 1.01
CA LEU A 122 -2.82 15.66 -0.19
C LEU A 122 -3.56 16.43 -1.32
N ALA A 123 -4.04 17.64 -1.09
CA ALA A 123 -4.78 18.39 -2.08
C ALA A 123 -4.05 18.54 -3.44
N PRO A 124 -2.72 18.80 -3.50
CA PRO A 124 -2.00 18.86 -4.76
C PRO A 124 -1.99 17.52 -5.51
N LEU A 125 -1.86 16.41 -4.77
CA LEU A 125 -1.89 15.06 -5.33
C LEU A 125 -3.30 14.72 -5.83
N GLN A 126 -4.33 15.01 -5.03
CA GLN A 126 -5.72 14.79 -5.38
C GLN A 126 -6.14 15.54 -6.65
N ALA A 127 -5.67 16.77 -6.82
CA ALA A 127 -5.94 17.56 -8.03
C ALA A 127 -5.37 16.91 -9.30
N MET A 128 -4.31 16.11 -9.18
CA MET A 128 -3.73 15.38 -10.30
C MET A 128 -4.48 14.07 -10.62
N MET A 129 -5.12 13.47 -9.62
CA MET A 129 -5.79 12.16 -9.78
C MET A 129 -7.12 12.25 -10.54
N VAL A 130 -7.73 13.41 -10.63
CA VAL A 130 -9.09 13.63 -11.20
C VAL A 130 -9.16 13.38 -12.71
N ASN A 131 -8.03 13.31 -13.41
CA ASN A 131 -8.01 13.26 -14.89
C ASN A 131 -7.07 12.19 -15.48
N VAL A 132 -6.61 11.21 -14.71
CA VAL A 132 -5.66 10.21 -15.22
C VAL A 132 -6.41 8.96 -15.66
N ALA A 133 -6.68 8.83 -16.92
CA ALA A 133 -6.71 7.54 -17.58
C ALA A 133 -5.33 6.91 -17.34
N LEU A 134 -5.28 5.78 -16.64
CA LEU A 134 -4.04 5.10 -16.32
C LEU A 134 -3.24 4.85 -17.61
N PRO A 135 -2.12 5.49 -17.83
CA PRO A 135 -1.33 5.22 -19.00
C PRO A 135 -0.54 3.96 -18.76
N VAL A 136 -0.72 3.15 -19.65
CA VAL A 136 0.07 2.00 -20.03
C VAL A 136 1.50 2.44 -20.33
N GLU A 137 2.45 1.63 -19.88
CA GLU A 137 3.79 1.46 -20.43
C GLU A 137 4.67 2.70 -20.66
N ASN A 138 5.83 2.70 -20.01
CA ASN A 138 6.91 3.68 -20.18
C ASN A 138 6.68 5.06 -19.56
N PHE A 139 6.46 5.09 -18.24
CA PHE A 139 6.49 6.35 -17.49
C PHE A 139 7.85 7.05 -17.66
N LYS A 140 7.88 8.11 -18.44
CA LYS A 140 9.02 9.04 -18.47
C LYS A 140 8.70 10.18 -17.51
N ARG A 141 9.62 10.40 -16.54
CA ARG A 141 9.51 11.54 -15.63
C ARG A 141 9.44 12.82 -16.45
N GLU A 142 8.34 13.56 -16.30
CA GLU A 142 8.21 14.90 -16.86
C GLU A 142 8.79 15.94 -15.90
N PRO A 143 9.76 16.78 -16.33
CA PRO A 143 10.29 17.82 -15.48
C PRO A 143 9.17 18.76 -14.98
N GLY A 144 9.20 19.08 -13.67
CA GLY A 144 8.22 19.97 -13.05
C GLY A 144 6.91 19.34 -12.61
N LYS A 145 6.67 18.06 -12.92
CA LYS A 145 5.53 17.32 -12.34
C LYS A 145 5.92 16.61 -11.04
N PRO A 146 5.03 16.59 -10.04
CA PRO A 146 5.26 15.81 -8.84
C PRO A 146 5.36 14.31 -9.18
N VAL A 147 6.16 13.59 -8.40
CA VAL A 147 6.37 12.17 -8.56
C VAL A 147 5.96 11.47 -7.26
N VAL A 148 5.15 10.44 -7.36
CA VAL A 148 4.80 9.56 -6.23
C VAL A 148 5.66 8.30 -6.33
N PHE A 149 6.37 7.99 -5.26
CA PHE A 149 7.12 6.75 -5.13
C PHE A 149 6.41 5.83 -4.14
N PHE A 150 6.15 4.60 -4.56
CA PHE A 150 5.68 3.55 -3.68
C PHE A 150 6.87 2.71 -3.23
N THR A 151 7.02 2.54 -1.93
CA THR A 151 8.05 1.69 -1.33
C THR A 151 7.38 0.64 -0.46
N GLY A 152 7.90 -0.56 -0.48
CA GLY A 152 7.36 -1.68 0.29
C GLY A 152 8.10 -2.98 -0.05
N ASP A 153 7.50 -4.07 0.33
CA ASP A 153 7.99 -5.42 0.06
C ASP A 153 7.49 -5.96 -1.30
N SER A 154 7.47 -7.28 -1.45
CA SER A 154 7.02 -7.98 -2.66
C SER A 154 5.58 -7.69 -3.06
N THR A 155 4.73 -7.21 -2.13
CA THR A 155 3.32 -6.88 -2.44
C THR A 155 3.18 -5.55 -3.18
N VAL A 156 4.18 -4.69 -3.11
CA VAL A 156 4.25 -3.40 -3.83
C VAL A 156 5.05 -3.54 -5.12
N LYS A 157 6.16 -4.27 -5.07
CA LYS A 157 7.09 -4.40 -6.20
C LYS A 157 6.48 -5.25 -7.32
N ASN A 158 6.62 -4.79 -8.55
CA ASN A 158 6.38 -5.64 -9.72
C ASN A 158 7.57 -6.54 -9.99
N ALA A 159 7.27 -7.77 -10.38
CA ALA A 159 8.23 -8.60 -11.06
C ALA A 159 8.42 -8.09 -12.50
N ASP A 160 9.68 -8.07 -12.98
CA ASP A 160 9.97 -7.71 -14.37
C ASP A 160 9.48 -8.76 -15.36
N LYS A 161 9.01 -9.91 -14.86
CA LYS A 161 8.52 -11.03 -15.63
C LYS A 161 7.23 -11.58 -15.04
N GLU A 162 6.24 -11.77 -15.90
CA GLU A 162 4.93 -12.36 -15.56
C GLU A 162 5.00 -13.87 -15.27
N GLU A 163 6.17 -14.49 -15.35
CA GLU A 163 6.34 -15.94 -15.32
C GLU A 163 5.82 -16.60 -14.05
N ASP A 164 5.84 -15.86 -12.92
CA ASP A 164 5.40 -16.39 -11.63
C ASP A 164 3.93 -16.05 -11.29
N GLY A 165 3.26 -15.28 -12.13
CA GLY A 165 1.87 -14.83 -11.89
C GLY A 165 1.69 -13.92 -10.67
N MET A 166 2.78 -13.49 -10.03
CA MET A 166 2.76 -12.61 -8.86
C MET A 166 2.97 -11.15 -9.27
N TRP A 167 2.06 -10.29 -8.85
CA TRP A 167 2.05 -8.88 -9.19
C TRP A 167 1.97 -7.99 -7.96
N GLY A 168 2.88 -7.03 -7.88
CA GLY A 168 2.78 -5.94 -6.90
C GLY A 168 1.86 -4.83 -7.41
N TRP A 169 1.12 -4.19 -6.51
CA TRP A 169 0.16 -3.15 -6.87
C TRP A 169 0.79 -1.78 -7.21
N GLY A 170 2.05 -1.57 -6.87
CA GLY A 170 2.73 -0.27 -7.05
C GLY A 170 3.02 0.13 -8.49
N SER A 171 2.80 -0.77 -9.46
CA SER A 171 3.03 -0.50 -10.87
C SER A 171 1.79 -0.66 -11.76
N GLN A 172 0.60 -0.77 -11.14
CA GLN A 172 -0.68 -0.86 -11.84
C GLN A 172 -1.31 0.51 -12.07
#